data_21829353586901658d2b6ec44ea5244d
#
_entry.id   21829353586901658d2b6ec44ea5244d
#
_cell.length_a   1.000
_cell.length_b   1.000
_cell.length_c   1.000
_cell.angle_alpha   90.00
_cell.angle_beta   90.00
_cell.angle_gamma   90.00
#
_symmetry.space_group_name_H-M   'P 1'
#
loop_
_entity.id
_entity.type
_entity.pdbx_description
1 polymer ?
#
loop_
_entity_poly.entity_id
_entity_poly.type
_entity_poly.pdbx_seq_one_letter_code
_entity_poly.pdbx_strand_id
1 'polypeptide(L)'
;MIPRLKELYYKEIQPALKEKLGFKNTFQGPKVLKVVINMGLGLDGADAKIMKSTEEDLGKITGQKPIVTKFKKSVANFKTRKGTNAGLKVTLRGNKMYEFIDRLVNIALPRIKDFRGLSPKGFDKFGNYTFGIKEHIIFPEVNFDRIDKIRGLDVVVVIAAMNKDHSFALLEKLNFPFIKKGD
;
A
#
# COMPACT_ATOMS: atom_id res chain seq x y z
N MET A 1 0.96 -18.98 11.84
CA MET A 1 -0.34 -18.34 12.14
C MET A 1 -0.97 -17.82 10.88
N ILE A 2 -2.30 -17.92 10.74
CA ILE A 2 -3.05 -17.32 9.63
C ILE A 2 -3.45 -15.91 10.08
N PRO A 3 -3.21 -14.86 9.29
CA PRO A 3 -3.61 -13.49 9.64
C PRO A 3 -5.12 -13.37 9.82
N ARG A 4 -5.56 -12.60 10.83
CA ARG A 4 -6.98 -12.34 11.13
C ARG A 4 -7.77 -11.90 9.90
N LEU A 5 -7.25 -10.91 9.15
CA LEU A 5 -7.92 -10.38 7.96
C LEU A 5 -8.05 -11.41 6.83
N LYS A 6 -7.09 -12.36 6.73
CA LYS A 6 -7.16 -13.46 5.78
C LYS A 6 -8.27 -14.44 6.13
N GLU A 7 -8.42 -14.78 7.40
CA GLU A 7 -9.53 -15.63 7.87
C GLU A 7 -10.88 -14.97 7.63
N LEU A 8 -11.00 -13.69 7.99
CA LEU A 8 -12.20 -12.88 7.76
C LEU A 8 -12.57 -12.85 6.27
N TYR A 9 -11.57 -12.69 5.39
CA TYR A 9 -11.79 -12.70 3.95
C TYR A 9 -12.45 -14.00 3.47
N TYR A 10 -11.91 -15.14 3.87
CA TYR A 10 -12.46 -16.45 3.41
C TYR A 10 -13.76 -16.84 4.09
N LYS A 11 -13.94 -16.53 5.39
CA LYS A 11 -15.13 -16.94 6.16
C LYS A 11 -16.34 -16.05 5.91
N GLU A 12 -16.14 -14.75 5.75
CA GLU A 12 -17.23 -13.76 5.74
C GLU A 12 -17.28 -12.94 4.45
N ILE A 13 -16.16 -12.33 4.04
CA ILE A 13 -16.15 -11.37 2.94
C ILE A 13 -16.43 -12.04 1.61
N GLN A 14 -15.77 -13.16 1.35
CA GLN A 14 -15.90 -13.87 0.07
C GLN A 14 -17.31 -14.40 -0.17
N PRO A 15 -18.01 -15.04 0.79
CA PRO A 15 -19.43 -15.42 0.64
C PRO A 15 -20.34 -14.22 0.45
N ALA A 16 -20.18 -13.18 1.26
CA ALA A 16 -21.00 -11.96 1.17
C ALA A 16 -20.83 -11.24 -0.19
N LEU A 17 -19.61 -11.21 -0.76
CA LEU A 17 -19.37 -10.65 -2.09
C LEU A 17 -19.98 -11.54 -3.19
N LYS A 18 -19.98 -12.86 -3.03
CA LYS A 18 -20.64 -13.77 -3.96
C LYS A 18 -22.12 -13.49 -4.06
N GLU A 19 -22.80 -13.32 -2.93
CA GLU A 19 -24.23 -12.98 -2.90
C GLU A 19 -24.52 -11.58 -3.45
N LYS A 20 -23.76 -10.57 -2.98
CA LYS A 20 -23.95 -9.17 -3.41
C LYS A 20 -23.73 -8.97 -4.92
N LEU A 21 -22.78 -9.67 -5.50
CA LEU A 21 -22.36 -9.50 -6.91
C LEU A 21 -22.92 -10.59 -7.85
N GLY A 22 -23.66 -11.57 -7.33
CA GLY A 22 -24.34 -12.60 -8.11
C GLY A 22 -23.41 -13.60 -8.81
N PHE A 23 -22.24 -13.90 -8.25
CA PHE A 23 -21.30 -14.86 -8.84
C PHE A 23 -21.77 -16.30 -8.69
N LYS A 24 -21.69 -17.07 -9.78
CA LYS A 24 -21.97 -18.51 -9.74
C LYS A 24 -20.90 -19.29 -8.94
N ASN A 25 -19.63 -18.91 -9.12
CA ASN A 25 -18.51 -19.57 -8.45
C ASN A 25 -17.83 -18.60 -7.48
N THR A 26 -17.49 -19.06 -6.30
CA THR A 26 -16.79 -18.32 -5.24
C THR A 26 -15.43 -17.77 -5.73
N PHE A 27 -14.73 -18.49 -6.62
CA PHE A 27 -13.44 -18.09 -7.17
C PHE A 27 -13.51 -16.94 -8.21
N GLN A 28 -14.70 -16.61 -8.71
CA GLN A 28 -14.90 -15.43 -9.58
C GLN A 28 -14.88 -14.11 -8.80
N GLY A 29 -15.05 -14.19 -7.48
CA GLY A 29 -15.05 -13.02 -6.61
C GLY A 29 -13.72 -12.26 -6.62
N PRO A 30 -13.76 -10.94 -6.38
CA PRO A 30 -12.56 -10.12 -6.34
C PRO A 30 -11.65 -10.51 -5.17
N LYS A 31 -10.33 -10.55 -5.41
CA LYS A 31 -9.33 -10.85 -4.38
C LYS A 31 -8.11 -9.96 -4.49
N VAL A 32 -7.48 -9.64 -3.37
CA VAL A 32 -6.19 -8.94 -3.36
C VAL A 32 -5.09 -9.92 -3.77
N LEU A 33 -4.30 -9.56 -4.78
CA LEU A 33 -3.19 -10.37 -5.28
C LEU A 33 -1.87 -10.02 -4.62
N LYS A 34 -1.60 -8.73 -4.48
CA LYS A 34 -0.38 -8.17 -3.89
C LYS A 34 -0.61 -6.73 -3.46
N VAL A 35 0.21 -6.28 -2.52
CA VAL A 35 0.38 -4.86 -2.20
C VAL A 35 1.80 -4.45 -2.56
N VAL A 36 1.92 -3.36 -3.30
CA VAL A 36 3.21 -2.78 -3.66
C VAL A 36 3.35 -1.46 -2.94
N ILE A 37 4.44 -1.31 -2.21
CA ILE A 37 4.77 -0.10 -1.48
C ILE A 37 6.01 0.48 -2.14
N ASN A 38 5.97 1.76 -2.47
CA ASN A 38 7.08 2.49 -3.05
C ASN A 38 7.38 3.73 -2.23
N MET A 39 8.65 3.95 -1.92
CA MET A 39 9.13 5.15 -1.26
C MET A 39 10.18 5.81 -2.16
N GLY A 40 9.79 6.94 -2.76
CA GLY A 40 10.68 7.73 -3.61
C GLY A 40 11.61 8.59 -2.76
N LEU A 41 12.91 8.50 -2.98
CA LEU A 41 13.92 9.32 -2.29
C LEU A 41 14.46 10.44 -3.17
N GLY A 42 14.27 10.35 -4.47
CA GLY A 42 14.79 11.34 -5.41
C GLY A 42 16.32 11.49 -5.30
N LEU A 43 16.80 12.71 -5.09
CA LEU A 43 18.22 13.01 -4.94
C LEU A 43 18.82 12.47 -3.63
N ASP A 44 18.03 12.40 -2.56
CA ASP A 44 18.46 11.87 -1.25
C ASP A 44 18.89 10.38 -1.36
N GLY A 45 18.41 9.66 -2.39
CA GLY A 45 18.78 8.27 -2.65
C GLY A 45 20.26 8.05 -3.01
N ALA A 46 20.97 9.10 -3.36
CA ALA A 46 22.42 9.03 -3.63
C ALA A 46 23.25 8.87 -2.34
N ASP A 47 22.71 9.32 -1.19
CA ASP A 47 23.36 9.18 0.11
C ASP A 47 23.12 7.77 0.67
N ALA A 48 24.23 7.03 0.87
CA ALA A 48 24.18 5.66 1.38
C ALA A 48 23.62 5.56 2.81
N LYS A 49 23.85 6.58 3.66
CA LYS A 49 23.36 6.61 5.04
C LYS A 49 21.85 6.77 5.07
N ILE A 50 21.32 7.71 4.28
CA ILE A 50 19.89 7.98 4.14
C ILE A 50 19.18 6.74 3.56
N MET A 51 19.78 6.15 2.53
CA MET A 51 19.25 4.95 1.89
C MET A 51 19.12 3.80 2.88
N LYS A 52 20.17 3.55 3.68
CA LYS A 52 20.18 2.47 4.68
C LYS A 52 19.16 2.70 5.79
N SER A 53 19.08 3.91 6.34
CA SER A 53 18.08 4.26 7.36
C SER A 53 16.66 4.05 6.85
N THR A 54 16.37 4.54 5.64
CA THR A 54 15.03 4.37 5.02
C THR A 54 14.73 2.91 4.68
N GLU A 55 15.74 2.12 4.27
CA GLU A 55 15.60 0.68 4.05
C GLU A 55 15.21 -0.06 5.34
N GLU A 56 15.84 0.29 6.46
CA GLU A 56 15.52 -0.28 7.77
C GLU A 56 14.10 0.06 8.19
N ASP A 57 13.67 1.33 8.04
CA ASP A 57 12.33 1.76 8.43
C ASP A 57 11.24 1.11 7.56
N LEU A 58 11.42 1.08 6.23
CA LEU A 58 10.48 0.40 5.35
C LEU A 58 10.47 -1.11 5.60
N GLY A 59 11.62 -1.68 5.96
CA GLY A 59 11.73 -3.08 6.37
C GLY A 59 10.93 -3.40 7.64
N LYS A 60 10.96 -2.52 8.66
CA LYS A 60 10.15 -2.65 9.88
C LYS A 60 8.64 -2.55 9.58
N ILE A 61 8.23 -1.56 8.77
CA ILE A 61 6.84 -1.36 8.37
C ILE A 61 6.29 -2.60 7.65
N THR A 62 7.06 -3.18 6.73
CA THR A 62 6.58 -4.23 5.83
C THR A 62 6.89 -5.65 6.30
N GLY A 63 7.83 -5.80 7.24
CA GLY A 63 8.33 -7.11 7.65
C GLY A 63 9.08 -7.86 6.54
N GLN A 64 9.54 -7.13 5.49
CA GLN A 64 10.27 -7.68 4.36
C GLN A 64 11.34 -6.69 3.89
N LYS A 65 12.54 -7.20 3.54
CA LYS A 65 13.62 -6.37 3.04
C LYS A 65 13.22 -5.67 1.74
N PRO A 66 13.34 -4.33 1.66
CA PRO A 66 13.06 -3.56 0.46
C PRO A 66 14.07 -3.84 -0.66
N ILE A 67 13.65 -3.56 -1.89
CA ILE A 67 14.52 -3.57 -3.07
C ILE A 67 14.84 -2.13 -3.44
N VAL A 68 16.10 -1.81 -3.60
CA VAL A 68 16.56 -0.50 -4.08
C VAL A 68 16.23 -0.36 -5.56
N THR A 69 15.52 0.71 -5.89
CA THR A 69 15.21 1.08 -7.28
C THR A 69 16.22 2.12 -7.79
N LYS A 70 16.61 2.02 -9.07
CA LYS A 70 17.62 2.88 -9.69
C LYS A 70 17.03 3.67 -10.84
N PHE A 71 17.59 4.86 -11.09
CA PHE A 71 17.21 5.68 -12.26
C PHE A 71 17.57 4.97 -13.57
N LYS A 72 16.62 4.93 -14.49
CA LYS A 72 16.79 4.29 -15.82
C LYS A 72 17.47 5.24 -16.81
N LYS A 73 17.25 6.54 -16.70
CA LYS A 73 17.78 7.59 -17.59
C LYS A 73 18.45 8.69 -16.79
N SER A 74 19.45 9.34 -17.40
CA SER A 74 20.05 10.56 -16.86
C SER A 74 19.23 11.76 -17.34
N VAL A 75 18.84 12.65 -16.41
CA VAL A 75 18.10 13.89 -16.71
C VAL A 75 18.78 15.04 -15.99
N ALA A 76 19.38 15.96 -16.75
CA ALA A 76 20.17 17.07 -16.22
C ALA A 76 19.34 18.01 -15.33
N ASN A 77 18.11 18.34 -15.73
CA ASN A 77 17.22 19.20 -14.96
C ASN A 77 16.91 18.67 -13.56
N PHE A 78 16.84 17.36 -13.39
CA PHE A 78 16.61 16.71 -12.10
C PHE A 78 17.89 16.25 -11.41
N LYS A 79 19.07 16.58 -11.94
CA LYS A 79 20.39 16.20 -11.43
C LYS A 79 20.53 14.67 -11.18
N THR A 80 19.83 13.86 -12.00
CA THR A 80 19.81 12.41 -11.85
C THR A 80 20.71 11.76 -12.90
N ARG A 81 21.39 10.66 -12.50
CA ARG A 81 22.22 9.86 -13.39
C ARG A 81 21.71 8.42 -13.47
N LYS A 82 21.81 7.83 -14.66
CA LYS A 82 21.48 6.40 -14.86
C LYS A 82 22.28 5.53 -13.88
N GLY A 83 21.59 4.61 -13.20
CA GLY A 83 22.22 3.68 -12.25
C GLY A 83 22.31 4.17 -10.82
N THR A 84 22.11 5.48 -10.53
CA THR A 84 22.02 5.97 -9.15
C THR A 84 20.72 5.51 -8.48
N ASN A 85 20.75 5.39 -7.16
CA ASN A 85 19.59 4.97 -6.39
C ASN A 85 18.50 6.05 -6.44
N ALA A 86 17.24 5.62 -6.63
CA ALA A 86 16.08 6.50 -6.78
C ALA A 86 15.09 6.38 -5.62
N GLY A 87 15.04 5.21 -4.99
CA GLY A 87 14.09 4.92 -3.93
C GLY A 87 14.05 3.44 -3.57
N LEU A 88 13.04 3.07 -2.82
CA LEU A 88 12.82 1.73 -2.29
C LEU A 88 11.45 1.19 -2.69
N LYS A 89 11.38 -0.11 -2.93
CA LYS A 89 10.13 -0.79 -3.28
C LYS A 89 10.01 -2.12 -2.55
N VAL A 90 8.79 -2.40 -2.07
CA VAL A 90 8.44 -3.70 -1.48
C VAL A 90 7.20 -4.24 -2.18
N THR A 91 7.17 -5.54 -2.41
CA THR A 91 5.98 -6.24 -2.92
C THR A 91 5.59 -7.31 -1.91
N LEU A 92 4.44 -7.12 -1.27
CA LEU A 92 3.88 -8.05 -0.29
C LEU A 92 2.84 -8.96 -0.92
N ARG A 93 2.87 -10.25 -0.56
CA ARG A 93 1.93 -11.28 -1.00
C ARG A 93 1.55 -12.19 0.16
N GLY A 94 0.47 -12.96 -0.01
CA GLY A 94 0.05 -13.96 0.96
C GLY A 94 -0.20 -13.39 2.35
N ASN A 95 0.33 -14.01 3.39
CA ASN A 95 0.07 -13.64 4.78
C ASN A 95 0.56 -12.22 5.11
N LYS A 96 1.79 -11.88 4.71
CA LYS A 96 2.36 -10.54 4.95
C LYS A 96 1.53 -9.41 4.33
N MET A 97 0.90 -9.66 3.19
CA MET A 97 0.00 -8.71 2.55
C MET A 97 -1.23 -8.42 3.40
N TYR A 98 -1.89 -9.47 3.91
CA TYR A 98 -3.08 -9.29 4.77
C TYR A 98 -2.74 -8.63 6.10
N GLU A 99 -1.61 -8.97 6.72
CA GLU A 99 -1.12 -8.33 7.95
C GLU A 99 -0.83 -6.84 7.73
N PHE A 100 -0.20 -6.51 6.60
CA PHE A 100 0.06 -5.11 6.26
C PHE A 100 -1.24 -4.34 6.04
N ILE A 101 -2.21 -4.88 5.30
CA ILE A 101 -3.51 -4.23 5.08
C ILE A 101 -4.24 -4.02 6.42
N ASP A 102 -4.23 -5.01 7.30
CA ASP A 102 -4.89 -4.91 8.61
C ASP A 102 -4.30 -3.77 9.45
N ARG A 103 -2.97 -3.69 9.55
CA ARG A 103 -2.28 -2.60 10.26
C ARG A 103 -2.48 -1.24 9.60
N LEU A 104 -2.44 -1.21 8.27
CA LEU A 104 -2.66 0.00 7.49
C LEU A 104 -4.03 0.62 7.77
N VAL A 105 -5.09 -0.19 7.67
CA VAL A 105 -6.48 0.28 7.79
C VAL A 105 -6.84 0.60 9.24
N ASN A 106 -6.47 -0.26 10.19
CA ASN A 106 -6.93 -0.14 11.58
C ASN A 106 -6.01 0.70 12.46
N ILE A 107 -4.72 0.84 12.11
CA ILE A 107 -3.75 1.53 12.96
C ILE A 107 -3.18 2.77 12.26
N ALA A 108 -2.64 2.61 11.03
CA ALA A 108 -1.90 3.68 10.38
C ALA A 108 -2.80 4.80 9.85
N LEU A 109 -3.86 4.48 9.08
CA LEU A 109 -4.75 5.49 8.50
C LEU A 109 -5.44 6.37 9.55
N PRO A 110 -5.96 5.86 10.68
CA PRO A 110 -6.56 6.71 11.72
C PRO A 110 -5.56 7.66 12.39
N ARG A 111 -4.27 7.40 12.32
CA ARG A 111 -3.20 8.26 12.87
C ARG A 111 -2.80 9.41 11.96
N ILE A 112 -3.31 9.45 10.73
CA ILE A 112 -3.07 10.59 9.84
C ILE A 112 -3.79 11.81 10.40
N LYS A 113 -3.04 12.92 10.54
CA LYS A 113 -3.61 14.20 10.97
C LYS A 113 -4.66 14.67 9.96
N ASP A 114 -5.81 15.11 10.46
CA ASP A 114 -6.95 15.59 9.64
C ASP A 114 -7.42 14.59 8.57
N PHE A 115 -7.41 13.29 8.91
CA PHE A 115 -7.84 12.25 7.99
C PHE A 115 -9.34 12.33 7.71
N ARG A 116 -9.70 12.56 6.44
CA ARG A 116 -11.09 12.65 5.97
C ARG A 116 -11.56 11.43 5.20
N GLY A 117 -10.70 10.44 5.01
CA GLY A 117 -10.96 9.24 4.22
C GLY A 117 -10.16 9.19 2.92
N LEU A 118 -10.20 8.03 2.26
CA LEU A 118 -9.51 7.76 1.01
C LEU A 118 -10.38 8.12 -0.19
N SER A 119 -9.79 8.79 -1.19
CA SER A 119 -10.52 9.17 -2.39
C SER A 119 -10.85 7.96 -3.27
N PRO A 120 -12.10 7.78 -3.71
CA PRO A 120 -12.46 6.72 -4.64
C PRO A 120 -11.90 6.91 -6.06
N LYS A 121 -11.26 8.05 -6.34
CA LYS A 121 -10.63 8.34 -7.65
C LYS A 121 -9.32 7.57 -7.87
N GLY A 122 -8.73 6.96 -6.83
CA GLY A 122 -7.48 6.20 -6.91
C GLY A 122 -7.55 4.85 -7.62
N PHE A 123 -8.71 4.45 -8.14
CA PHE A 123 -8.86 3.21 -8.92
C PHE A 123 -8.43 3.41 -10.37
N ASP A 124 -7.66 2.48 -10.89
CA ASP A 124 -7.32 2.40 -12.31
C ASP A 124 -8.41 1.69 -13.14
N LYS A 125 -8.18 1.55 -14.46
CA LYS A 125 -9.11 0.89 -15.38
C LYS A 125 -9.28 -0.62 -15.10
N PHE A 126 -8.30 -1.23 -14.45
CA PHE A 126 -8.28 -2.66 -14.11
C PHE A 126 -8.78 -2.95 -12.69
N GLY A 127 -9.20 -1.93 -11.95
CA GLY A 127 -9.68 -2.07 -10.58
C GLY A 127 -8.57 -2.12 -9.52
N ASN A 128 -7.31 -1.83 -9.85
CA ASN A 128 -6.28 -1.65 -8.83
C ASN A 128 -6.48 -0.31 -8.13
N TYR A 129 -6.13 -0.24 -6.86
CA TYR A 129 -6.29 0.96 -6.07
C TYR A 129 -4.94 1.51 -5.61
N THR A 130 -4.72 2.81 -5.85
CA THR A 130 -3.47 3.50 -5.50
C THR A 130 -3.76 4.74 -4.69
N PHE A 131 -2.99 4.94 -3.62
CA PHE A 131 -3.03 6.15 -2.82
C PHE A 131 -1.66 6.45 -2.21
N GLY A 132 -1.42 7.73 -1.96
CA GLY A 132 -0.19 8.22 -1.31
C GLY A 132 -0.43 8.52 0.16
N ILE A 133 0.56 8.23 0.97
CA ILE A 133 0.67 8.61 2.38
C ILE A 133 1.78 9.63 2.48
N LYS A 134 1.50 10.80 3.03
CA LYS A 134 2.48 11.90 3.10
C LYS A 134 3.59 11.64 4.12
N GLU A 135 3.30 10.91 5.18
CA GLU A 135 4.17 10.74 6.33
C GLU A 135 4.25 9.27 6.74
N HIS A 136 5.44 8.66 6.65
CA HIS A 136 5.64 7.27 7.07
C HIS A 136 5.63 7.07 8.59
N ILE A 137 5.70 8.16 9.37
CA ILE A 137 5.65 8.13 10.84
C ILE A 137 4.29 7.69 11.42
N ILE A 138 3.25 7.60 10.60
CA ILE A 138 1.96 7.06 11.03
C ILE A 138 2.05 5.57 11.44
N PHE A 139 3.07 4.86 10.96
CA PHE A 139 3.32 3.48 11.34
C PHE A 139 4.03 3.41 12.71
N PRO A 140 3.48 2.68 13.69
CA PRO A 140 4.03 2.62 15.05
C PRO A 140 5.41 1.93 15.12
N GLU A 141 5.78 1.18 14.09
CA GLU A 141 7.07 0.50 13.99
C GLU A 141 8.25 1.44 13.74
N VAL A 142 7.95 2.67 13.31
CA VAL A 142 8.95 3.70 13.01
C VAL A 142 9.17 4.56 14.24
N ASN A 143 10.43 4.67 14.66
CA ASN A 143 10.80 5.49 15.81
C ASN A 143 11.09 6.92 15.34
N PHE A 144 10.29 7.88 15.82
CA PHE A 144 10.40 9.30 15.47
C PHE A 144 11.79 9.89 15.76
N ASP A 145 12.42 9.50 16.87
CA ASP A 145 13.72 10.07 17.28
C ASP A 145 14.89 9.68 16.36
N ARG A 146 14.71 8.67 15.51
CA ARG A 146 15.74 8.16 14.59
C ARG A 146 15.55 8.55 13.14
N ILE A 147 14.52 9.33 12.85
CA ILE A 147 14.18 9.72 11.47
C ILE A 147 14.97 10.97 11.08
N ASP A 148 15.72 10.90 9.98
CA ASP A 148 16.40 12.06 9.41
C ASP A 148 15.42 13.04 8.75
N LYS A 149 14.39 12.50 8.07
CA LYS A 149 13.40 13.29 7.31
C LYS A 149 12.09 12.53 7.17
N ILE A 150 10.98 13.24 7.34
CA ILE A 150 9.65 12.71 7.05
C ILE A 150 9.52 12.47 5.54
N ARG A 151 9.12 11.25 5.16
CA ARG A 151 8.97 10.84 3.77
C ARG A 151 7.59 10.28 3.50
N GLY A 152 7.09 10.54 2.29
CA GLY A 152 5.88 9.92 1.80
C GLY A 152 6.14 8.52 1.24
N LEU A 153 5.08 7.76 1.14
CA LEU A 153 5.08 6.46 0.48
C LEU A 153 3.79 6.27 -0.32
N ASP A 154 3.92 5.56 -1.44
CA ASP A 154 2.79 5.18 -2.28
C ASP A 154 2.44 3.73 -2.05
N VAL A 155 1.15 3.47 -1.84
CA VAL A 155 0.61 2.13 -1.66
C VAL A 155 -0.28 1.78 -2.85
N VAL A 156 0.04 0.69 -3.53
CA VAL A 156 -0.73 0.15 -4.64
C VAL A 156 -1.28 -1.21 -4.24
N VAL A 157 -2.60 -1.31 -4.13
CA VAL A 157 -3.31 -2.56 -3.89
C VAL A 157 -3.73 -3.15 -5.23
N VAL A 158 -3.11 -4.26 -5.62
CA VAL A 158 -3.42 -4.94 -6.88
C VAL A 158 -4.49 -5.99 -6.63
N ILE A 159 -5.61 -5.86 -7.34
CA ILE A 159 -6.81 -6.66 -7.15
C ILE A 159 -7.12 -7.42 -8.43
N ALA A 160 -7.42 -8.71 -8.32
CA ALA A 160 -8.04 -9.46 -9.40
C ALA A 160 -9.55 -9.27 -9.29
N ALA A 161 -10.13 -8.50 -10.19
CA ALA A 161 -11.56 -8.26 -10.28
C ALA A 161 -11.98 -8.09 -11.75
N MET A 162 -13.23 -8.34 -12.06
CA MET A 162 -13.76 -8.15 -13.41
C MET A 162 -13.98 -6.66 -13.72
N ASN A 163 -14.43 -5.89 -12.72
CA ASN A 163 -14.76 -4.48 -12.84
C ASN A 163 -14.25 -3.67 -11.65
N LYS A 164 -14.14 -2.36 -11.83
CA LYS A 164 -13.78 -1.39 -10.78
C LYS A 164 -14.72 -1.46 -9.57
N ASP A 165 -16.03 -1.63 -9.82
CA ASP A 165 -17.05 -1.67 -8.75
C ASP A 165 -16.89 -2.91 -7.86
N HIS A 166 -16.43 -4.03 -8.43
CA HIS A 166 -16.12 -5.23 -7.66
C HIS A 166 -14.91 -5.02 -6.75
N SER A 167 -13.90 -4.30 -7.23
CA SER A 167 -12.73 -3.94 -6.42
C SER A 167 -13.10 -2.99 -5.29
N PHE A 168 -13.96 -2.00 -5.57
CA PHE A 168 -14.47 -1.07 -4.56
C PHE A 168 -15.24 -1.81 -3.47
N ALA A 169 -16.16 -2.70 -3.85
CA ALA A 169 -16.93 -3.52 -2.91
C ALA A 169 -16.05 -4.42 -2.04
N LEU A 170 -14.94 -4.95 -2.60
CA LEU A 170 -13.96 -5.72 -1.83
C LEU A 170 -13.26 -4.84 -0.79
N LEU A 171 -12.70 -3.69 -1.21
CA LEU A 171 -11.99 -2.81 -0.30
C LEU A 171 -12.90 -2.22 0.78
N GLU A 172 -14.15 -1.91 0.46
CA GLU A 172 -15.18 -1.51 1.42
C GLU A 172 -15.38 -2.58 2.50
N LYS A 173 -15.50 -3.85 2.11
CA LYS A 173 -15.61 -4.98 3.03
C LYS A 173 -14.33 -5.26 3.83
N LEU A 174 -13.17 -4.85 3.33
CA LEU A 174 -11.90 -4.85 4.06
C LEU A 174 -11.73 -3.61 4.97
N ASN A 175 -12.81 -2.84 5.18
CA ASN A 175 -12.86 -1.64 6.03
C ASN A 175 -11.95 -0.48 5.57
N PHE A 176 -11.65 -0.38 4.28
CA PHE A 176 -10.98 0.82 3.78
C PHE A 176 -11.90 2.04 3.96
N PRO A 177 -11.42 3.09 4.63
CA PRO A 177 -12.21 4.27 4.95
C PRO A 177 -12.32 5.21 3.73
N PHE A 178 -13.21 4.89 2.80
CA PHE A 178 -13.49 5.77 1.67
C PHE A 178 -14.35 6.96 2.08
N ILE A 179 -14.10 8.11 1.44
CA ILE A 179 -14.97 9.30 1.54
C ILE A 179 -16.33 8.92 0.96
N LYS A 180 -17.40 9.12 1.72
CA LYS A 180 -18.77 8.92 1.23
C LYS A 180 -19.09 10.02 0.21
N LYS A 181 -19.78 9.65 -0.89
CA LYS A 181 -20.31 10.64 -1.84
C LYS A 181 -21.32 11.51 -1.10
N GLY A 182 -20.94 12.75 -0.78
CA GLY A 182 -21.84 13.69 -0.12
C GLY A 182 -21.19 14.59 0.94
N ASP A 183 -19.92 14.31 1.29
CA ASP A 183 -19.11 15.19 2.15
C ASP A 183 -18.08 16.00 1.34
#